data_8732f2f4c3fbf53d60275c9e7b1492e3
#
_entry.id   8732f2f4c3fbf53d60275c9e7b1492e3
#
_cell.length_a   1.000
_cell.length_b   1.000
_cell.length_c   1.000
_cell.angle_alpha   90.00
_cell.angle_beta   90.00
_cell.angle_gamma   90.00
#
_symmetry.space_group_name_H-M   'P 1'
#
loop_
_entity.id
_entity.type
_entity.pdbx_description
1 polymer ?
#
loop_
_entity_poly.entity_id
_entity_poly.type
_entity_poly.pdbx_seq_one_letter_code
_entity_poly.pdbx_strand_id
1 'polypeptide(L)' 'MSGRQVTLLNIILAEPDKKYSAAGVADALGVSDNTARNDLRTLARENLLTEISENDQKTVYKISRDLS' A
#
# COMPACT_ATOMS: atom_id res chain seq x y z
N MET A 1 -13.64 -4.71 -4.62
CA MET A 1 -12.58 -4.48 -3.61
C MET A 1 -12.96 -5.17 -2.32
N SER A 2 -12.04 -5.88 -1.70
CA SER A 2 -12.34 -6.57 -0.44
C SER A 2 -12.39 -5.58 0.72
N GLY A 3 -13.01 -6.00 1.83
CA GLY A 3 -13.07 -5.17 3.03
C GLY A 3 -11.69 -4.80 3.56
N ARG A 4 -10.72 -5.73 3.44
CA ARG A 4 -9.35 -5.47 3.86
C ARG A 4 -8.70 -4.39 3.01
N GLN A 5 -8.96 -4.39 1.71
CA GLN A 5 -8.41 -3.37 0.81
C GLN A 5 -9.02 -2.01 1.10
N VAL A 6 -10.30 -1.96 1.43
CA VAL A 6 -10.95 -0.70 1.83
C VAL A 6 -10.31 -0.18 3.13
N THR A 7 -10.09 -1.05 4.11
CA THR A 7 -9.44 -0.67 5.35
C THR A 7 -8.04 -0.13 5.10
N LEU A 8 -7.27 -0.81 4.25
CA LEU A 8 -5.92 -0.37 3.89
C LEU A 8 -5.95 1.00 3.22
N LEU A 9 -6.87 1.19 2.30
CA LEU A 9 -6.98 2.47 1.60
C LEU A 9 -7.32 3.60 2.58
N ASN A 10 -8.20 3.34 3.55
CA ASN A 10 -8.52 4.32 4.58
C ASN A 10 -7.31 4.70 5.42
N ILE A 11 -6.47 3.71 5.76
CA ILE A 11 -5.24 3.96 6.50
C ILE A 11 -4.31 4.87 5.71
N ILE A 12 -4.15 4.58 4.42
CA ILE A 12 -3.27 5.35 3.55
C ILE A 12 -3.80 6.77 3.35
N LEU A 13 -5.11 6.92 3.17
CA LEU A 13 -5.71 8.24 2.96
C LEU A 13 -5.64 9.12 4.19
N ALA A 14 -5.56 8.52 5.38
CA ALA A 14 -5.41 9.28 6.62
C ALA A 14 -4.05 9.97 6.69
N GLU A 15 -3.03 9.43 6.03
CA GLU A 15 -1.68 10.00 5.99
C GLU A 15 -1.15 9.95 4.55
N PRO A 16 -1.65 10.81 3.66
CA PRO A 16 -1.37 10.68 2.23
C PRO A 16 0.08 10.96 1.83
N ASP A 17 0.86 11.57 2.70
CA ASP A 17 2.27 11.84 2.41
C ASP A 17 3.20 10.76 2.91
N LYS A 18 2.68 9.76 3.62
CA LYS A 18 3.48 8.70 4.20
C LYS A 18 3.73 7.59 3.18
N LYS A 19 4.91 6.99 3.27
CA LYS A 19 5.26 5.81 2.48
C LYS A 19 4.95 4.56 3.31
N TYR A 20 4.43 3.54 2.66
CA TYR A 20 4.02 2.30 3.33
C TYR A 20 4.76 1.11 2.73
N SER A 21 5.33 0.28 3.59
CA SER A 21 5.96 -0.96 3.18
C SER A 21 5.00 -2.13 3.43
N ALA A 22 5.25 -3.25 2.76
CA ALA A 22 4.44 -4.44 2.99
C ALA A 22 4.52 -4.91 4.45
N ALA A 23 5.70 -4.85 5.05
CA ALA A 23 5.87 -5.27 6.45
C ALA A 23 5.06 -4.37 7.39
N GLY A 24 5.10 -3.06 7.18
CA GLY A 24 4.35 -2.12 8.01
C GLY A 24 2.84 -2.31 7.87
N VAL A 25 2.37 -2.53 6.65
CA VAL A 25 0.95 -2.78 6.39
C VAL A 25 0.53 -4.12 6.98
N ALA A 26 1.36 -5.15 6.85
CA ALA A 26 1.08 -6.46 7.43
C ALA A 26 0.86 -6.35 8.94
N ASP A 27 1.72 -5.59 9.62
CA ASP A 27 1.61 -5.38 11.06
C ASP A 27 0.31 -4.62 11.39
N ALA A 28 0.03 -3.58 10.65
CA ALA A 28 -1.16 -2.75 10.90
C ALA A 28 -2.47 -3.52 10.67
N LEU A 29 -2.49 -4.41 9.69
CA LEU A 29 -3.69 -5.19 9.35
C LEU A 29 -3.76 -6.55 10.05
N GLY A 30 -2.66 -6.98 10.70
CA GLY A 30 -2.61 -8.29 11.33
C GLY A 30 -2.61 -9.43 10.32
N VAL A 31 -1.95 -9.26 9.18
CA VAL A 31 -1.88 -10.27 8.14
C VAL A 31 -0.41 -10.57 7.81
N SER A 32 -0.16 -11.58 6.98
CA SER A 32 1.21 -11.90 6.56
C SER A 32 1.75 -10.84 5.62
N ASP A 33 3.08 -10.75 5.52
CA ASP A 33 3.74 -9.83 4.60
C ASP A 33 3.30 -10.08 3.17
N ASN A 34 3.15 -11.35 2.81
CA ASN A 34 2.75 -11.73 1.46
C ASN A 34 1.35 -11.22 1.13
N THR A 35 0.42 -11.34 2.08
CA THR A 35 -0.94 -10.86 1.91
C THR A 35 -0.96 -9.33 1.78
N ALA A 36 -0.20 -8.64 2.64
CA ALA A 36 -0.11 -7.18 2.58
C ALA A 36 0.47 -6.73 1.25
N ARG A 37 1.52 -7.40 0.79
CA ARG A 37 2.14 -7.07 -0.50
C ARG A 37 1.15 -7.23 -1.64
N ASN A 38 0.38 -8.31 -1.65
CA ASN A 38 -0.63 -8.52 -2.68
C ASN A 38 -1.67 -7.42 -2.69
N ASP A 39 -2.14 -7.00 -1.52
CA ASP A 39 -3.12 -5.92 -1.42
C ASP A 39 -2.54 -4.60 -1.94
N LEU A 40 -1.30 -4.28 -1.54
CA LEU A 40 -0.64 -3.07 -2.01
C LEU A 40 -0.46 -3.08 -3.52
N ARG A 41 -0.04 -4.22 -4.08
CA ARG A 41 0.15 -4.35 -5.52
C ARG A 41 -1.18 -4.23 -6.27
N THR A 42 -2.24 -4.76 -5.71
CA THR A 42 -3.58 -4.64 -6.32
C THR A 42 -3.99 -3.18 -6.40
N LEU A 43 -3.80 -2.42 -5.31
CA LEU A 43 -4.12 -0.99 -5.32
C LEU A 43 -3.23 -0.21 -6.27
N ALA A 44 -1.96 -0.58 -6.37
CA ALA A 44 -1.04 0.07 -7.31
C ALA A 44 -1.45 -0.21 -8.74
N ARG A 45 -1.90 -1.44 -9.02
CA ARG A 45 -2.37 -1.81 -10.36
C ARG A 45 -3.59 -1.02 -10.77
N GLU A 46 -4.41 -0.61 -9.82
CA GLU A 46 -5.60 0.21 -10.07
C GLU A 46 -5.29 1.70 -10.04
N ASN A 47 -4.00 2.06 -10.02
CA ASN A 47 -3.52 3.44 -10.03
C ASN A 47 -3.90 4.25 -8.78
N LEU A 48 -4.24 3.55 -7.69
CA LEU A 48 -4.53 4.21 -6.42
C LEU A 48 -3.26 4.46 -5.61
N LEU A 49 -2.23 3.64 -5.83
CA LEU A 49 -0.94 3.78 -5.18
C LEU A 49 0.17 3.82 -6.23
N THR A 50 1.28 4.45 -5.87
CA THR A 50 2.51 4.43 -6.67
C THR A 50 3.52 3.54 -5.96
N GLU A 51 4.06 2.57 -6.68
CA GLU A 51 5.10 1.69 -6.17
C GLU A 51 6.45 2.37 -6.37
N ILE A 52 7.22 2.47 -5.28
CA ILE A 52 8.53 3.12 -5.30
C ILE A 52 9.57 2.12 -4.85
N SER A 53 10.53 1.82 -5.72
CA SER A 53 11.64 0.94 -5.39
C SER A 53 12.75 1.80 -4.80
N GLU A 54 13.02 1.66 -3.51
CA GLU A 54 14.07 2.45 -2.85
C GLU A 54 15.44 1.81 -3.01
N ASN A 55 15.47 0.46 -3.08
CA ASN A 55 16.68 -0.30 -3.37
C ASN A 55 16.27 -1.71 -3.82
N ASP A 56 17.26 -2.56 -4.08
CA ASP A 56 16.99 -3.90 -4.61
C ASP A 56 16.12 -4.77 -3.71
N GLN A 57 16.06 -4.44 -2.44
CA GLN A 57 15.36 -5.26 -1.46
C GLN A 57 14.18 -4.55 -0.81
N LYS A 58 13.96 -3.28 -1.12
CA LYS A 58 12.93 -2.49 -0.46
C LYS A 58 12.07 -1.76 -1.46
N THR A 59 10.77 -2.06 -1.39
CA THR A 59 9.75 -1.38 -2.18
C THR A 59 8.74 -0.79 -1.22
N VAL A 60 8.38 0.46 -1.43
CA VAL A 60 7.36 1.13 -0.64
C VAL A 60 6.26 1.64 -1.55
N TYR A 61 5.12 1.95 -0.97
CA TYR A 61 3.95 2.40 -1.70
C TYR A 61 3.48 3.72 -1.11
N LYS A 62 3.05 4.61 -1.96
CA LYS A 62 2.54 5.92 -1.58
C LYS A 62 1.30 6.21 -2.39
N ILE A 63 0.39 7.02 -1.83
CA ILE A 63 -0.82 7.36 -2.57
C ILE A 63 -0.45 8.07 -3.86
N SER A 64 -1.13 7.70 -4.93
CA SER A 64 -0.89 8.32 -6.24
C SER A 64 -1.53 9.70 -6.24
N ARG A 65 -0.72 10.72 -6.53
CA ARG A 65 -1.21 12.10 -6.57
C ARG A 65 -1.54 12.56 -7.98
N ASP A 66 -1.31 11.70 -8.95
CA ASP A 66 -1.56 12.01 -10.36
C ASP A 66 -2.91 11.49 -10.81
N LEU A 67 -3.89 11.58 -9.94
CA LEU A 67 -5.24 11.11 -10.23
C LEU A 67 -6.09 12.13 -10.98
N SER A 68 -5.53 13.25 -11.29
CA SER A 68 -6.23 14.29 -12.04
C SER A 68 -6.35 13.95 -13.51
#